data_2837d75f98cc6db14425062e46998a0e
#
_entry.id   2837d75f98cc6db14425062e46998a0e
#
_cell.length_a   1.000
_cell.length_b   1.000
_cell.length_c   1.000
_cell.angle_alpha   90.00
_cell.angle_beta   90.00
_cell.angle_gamma   90.00
#
_symmetry.space_group_name_H-M   'P 1'
#
loop_
_entity.id
_entity.type
_entity.pdbx_description
1 polymer ?
#
loop_
_entity_poly.entity_id
_entity_poly.type
_entity_poly.pdbx_seq_one_letter_code
_entity_poly.pdbx_strand_id
1 'polypeptide(L)'
;MLATDSVALNPNPLVQALGKPADEFTRADIIRFVTEQSIPMLNLRYVGGDGRLKELNFAIQSVAHLDRILTMGERVDGSSLFDVVDATSSDLYVVPQLRTAFLNPFTALPTLDIMCGFYDVEGNPLVSAPQQILRRAQEALEAETGCRLEALGELEYYLFSPVDELFEVEEQRGYHEAAPFSKWAQVRAEALHHLTRMGCEVKYAHAEVGNFVADGRQIVQQEIEFLPTDVTRAADQMVLAKWVVREIAHAHGIEVSFSPKIAVGQAGSGMHFHTRLMRDGVNQFSQGAGLTDTARRVIGGYLTHAASLTAFGNTVPVSFLRLVPHQEAPTAICWGDRNRSVLVRVPLGWQNLDDRMFRDANPVEPAVGGLPSDSQTVELRSPDGSAAVHLLLAGVTVAARIGLTDSAMLEYANERYVSGDASKLSGLDQLPVSCAEAAGRLLAQRESYEALGVFPSSLIDSWAERLVALGDEDLREEIADARIQVEDLVARYFHIG
;
A
#
# COMPACT_ATOMS: atom_id res chain seq x y z
N MET A 1 -25.96 -1.62 7.35
CA MET A 1 -25.89 -0.14 7.23
C MET A 1 -26.81 0.27 6.11
N LEU A 2 -27.70 1.23 6.31
CA LEU A 2 -28.61 1.67 5.26
C LEU A 2 -27.83 2.48 4.22
N ALA A 3 -28.20 2.38 2.93
CA ALA A 3 -27.54 3.12 1.83
C ALA A 3 -27.43 4.65 2.06
N THR A 4 -28.23 5.21 2.96
CA THR A 4 -28.18 6.60 3.41
C THR A 4 -26.93 6.94 4.22
N ASP A 5 -26.31 5.98 4.92
CA ASP A 5 -25.13 6.25 5.76
C ASP A 5 -23.83 6.36 4.93
N SER A 6 -23.75 5.66 3.79
CA SER A 6 -22.55 5.70 2.91
C SER A 6 -22.42 7.01 2.12
N VAL A 7 -23.49 7.81 2.05
CA VAL A 7 -23.50 9.14 1.40
C VAL A 7 -23.41 10.26 2.44
N ALA A 8 -24.05 10.09 3.61
CA ALA A 8 -24.00 11.07 4.68
C ALA A 8 -22.56 11.23 5.20
N LEU A 9 -22.09 12.45 5.28
CA LEU A 9 -20.72 12.80 5.68
C LEU A 9 -19.60 12.26 4.74
N ASN A 10 -19.93 11.64 3.59
CA ASN A 10 -18.93 11.25 2.62
C ASN A 10 -18.25 12.50 2.03
N PRO A 11 -16.93 12.66 2.11
CA PRO A 11 -16.27 13.89 1.66
C PRO A 11 -16.09 13.98 0.14
N ASN A 12 -16.32 12.89 -0.62
CA ASN A 12 -16.17 12.89 -2.07
C ASN A 12 -17.25 13.75 -2.75
N PRO A 13 -16.88 14.83 -3.50
CA PRO A 13 -17.83 15.73 -4.15
C PRO A 13 -18.76 15.04 -5.14
N LEU A 14 -18.29 13.96 -5.83
CA LEU A 14 -19.15 13.22 -6.75
C LEU A 14 -20.23 12.46 -5.98
N VAL A 15 -19.87 11.79 -4.88
CA VAL A 15 -20.83 11.08 -4.02
C VAL A 15 -21.89 12.04 -3.52
N GLN A 16 -21.49 13.21 -3.05
CA GLN A 16 -22.42 14.25 -2.56
C GLN A 16 -23.35 14.77 -3.67
N ALA A 17 -22.80 15.10 -4.83
CA ALA A 17 -23.58 15.66 -5.94
C ALA A 17 -24.51 14.62 -6.59
N LEU A 18 -24.07 13.37 -6.70
CA LEU A 18 -24.84 12.31 -7.33
C LEU A 18 -25.81 11.61 -6.36
N GLY A 19 -25.61 11.76 -5.05
CA GLY A 19 -26.48 11.20 -4.00
C GLY A 19 -26.41 9.67 -3.90
N LYS A 20 -25.30 9.05 -4.31
CA LYS A 20 -25.12 7.60 -4.30
C LYS A 20 -23.63 7.21 -4.11
N PRO A 21 -23.34 5.98 -3.62
CA PRO A 21 -21.99 5.49 -3.44
C PRO A 21 -21.22 5.44 -4.77
N ALA A 22 -19.89 5.56 -4.70
CA ALA A 22 -19.03 5.54 -5.89
C ALA A 22 -19.11 4.22 -6.69
N ASP A 23 -19.31 3.09 -6.02
CA ASP A 23 -19.47 1.78 -6.68
C ASP A 23 -20.71 1.69 -7.58
N GLU A 24 -21.66 2.61 -7.44
CA GLU A 24 -22.85 2.71 -8.26
C GLU A 24 -22.75 3.75 -9.39
N PHE A 25 -21.59 4.38 -9.58
CA PHE A 25 -21.41 5.38 -10.63
C PHE A 25 -21.54 4.75 -12.01
N THR A 26 -22.37 5.38 -12.84
CA THR A 26 -22.56 5.04 -14.23
C THR A 26 -21.94 6.10 -15.14
N ARG A 27 -21.74 5.75 -16.40
CA ARG A 27 -21.29 6.70 -17.42
C ARG A 27 -22.19 7.96 -17.52
N ALA A 28 -23.50 7.76 -17.44
CA ALA A 28 -24.47 8.85 -17.47
C ALA A 28 -24.31 9.79 -16.26
N ASP A 29 -23.97 9.26 -15.09
CA ASP A 29 -23.70 10.07 -13.89
C ASP A 29 -22.47 10.92 -14.06
N ILE A 30 -21.38 10.36 -14.58
CA ILE A 30 -20.14 11.10 -14.83
C ILE A 30 -20.38 12.20 -15.84
N ILE A 31 -21.08 11.92 -16.97
CA ILE A 31 -21.42 12.94 -17.98
C ILE A 31 -22.27 14.06 -17.36
N ARG A 32 -23.28 13.70 -16.58
CA ARG A 32 -24.13 14.67 -15.86
C ARG A 32 -23.28 15.55 -14.95
N PHE A 33 -22.47 14.96 -14.08
CA PHE A 33 -21.61 15.69 -13.14
C PHE A 33 -20.65 16.65 -13.86
N VAL A 34 -19.95 16.18 -14.89
CA VAL A 34 -19.04 16.99 -15.70
C VAL A 34 -19.77 18.19 -16.35
N THR A 35 -20.98 17.94 -16.86
CA THR A 35 -21.78 18.98 -17.52
C THR A 35 -22.29 20.01 -16.52
N GLU A 36 -22.87 19.57 -15.38
CA GLU A 36 -23.42 20.45 -14.34
C GLU A 36 -22.34 21.28 -13.66
N GLN A 37 -21.15 20.70 -13.45
CA GLN A 37 -20.02 21.38 -12.81
C GLN A 37 -19.12 22.13 -13.82
N SER A 38 -19.46 22.08 -15.14
CA SER A 38 -18.69 22.74 -16.21
C SER A 38 -17.19 22.37 -16.17
N ILE A 39 -16.88 21.09 -16.02
CA ILE A 39 -15.50 20.58 -15.93
C ILE A 39 -14.91 20.47 -17.34
N PRO A 40 -13.84 21.25 -17.68
CA PRO A 40 -13.26 21.26 -19.03
C PRO A 40 -12.24 20.15 -19.30
N MET A 41 -11.71 19.51 -18.25
CA MET A 41 -10.59 18.57 -18.36
C MET A 41 -10.94 17.21 -17.78
N LEU A 42 -10.37 16.15 -18.39
CA LEU A 42 -10.43 14.78 -17.90
C LEU A 42 -9.02 14.17 -17.94
N ASN A 43 -8.61 13.52 -16.86
CA ASN A 43 -7.40 12.72 -16.84
C ASN A 43 -7.73 11.23 -16.67
N LEU A 44 -7.14 10.40 -17.52
CA LEU A 44 -7.09 8.96 -17.31
C LEU A 44 -5.80 8.63 -16.60
N ARG A 45 -5.90 8.02 -15.40
CA ARG A 45 -4.77 7.62 -14.57
C ARG A 45 -4.62 6.11 -14.57
N TYR A 46 -3.39 5.63 -14.56
CA TYR A 46 -3.08 4.20 -14.52
C TYR A 46 -1.72 3.93 -13.90
N VAL A 47 -1.51 2.70 -13.46
CA VAL A 47 -0.24 2.25 -12.87
C VAL A 47 0.51 1.40 -13.89
N GLY A 48 1.71 1.84 -14.26
CA GLY A 48 2.58 1.09 -15.17
C GLY A 48 3.20 -0.15 -14.54
N GLY A 49 3.94 -0.92 -15.33
CA GLY A 49 4.70 -2.08 -14.87
C GLY A 49 5.80 -1.73 -13.85
N ASP A 50 6.21 -0.46 -13.81
CA ASP A 50 7.15 0.11 -12.83
C ASP A 50 6.50 0.46 -11.47
N GLY A 51 5.18 0.26 -11.33
CA GLY A 51 4.40 0.59 -10.13
C GLY A 51 4.08 2.06 -9.95
N ARG A 52 4.46 2.94 -10.90
CA ARG A 52 4.24 4.39 -10.82
C ARG A 52 2.92 4.83 -11.44
N LEU A 53 2.31 5.86 -10.83
CA LEU A 53 1.14 6.53 -11.37
C LEU A 53 1.52 7.33 -12.63
N LYS A 54 0.74 7.13 -13.68
CA LYS A 54 0.88 7.81 -14.97
C LYS A 54 -0.46 8.42 -15.37
N GLU A 55 -0.45 9.34 -16.37
CA GLU A 55 -1.67 10.02 -16.79
C GLU A 55 -1.71 10.36 -18.27
N LEU A 56 -2.96 10.46 -18.80
CA LEU A 56 -3.29 11.10 -20.07
C LEU A 56 -4.28 12.24 -19.80
N ASN A 57 -4.02 13.41 -20.38
CA ASN A 57 -4.83 14.61 -20.18
C ASN A 57 -5.70 14.88 -21.43
N PHE A 58 -7.00 15.08 -21.19
CA PHE A 58 -7.97 15.38 -22.25
C PHE A 58 -8.65 16.72 -22.00
N ALA A 59 -8.72 17.57 -23.05
CA ALA A 59 -9.64 18.69 -23.08
C ALA A 59 -11.00 18.19 -23.58
N ILE A 60 -12.06 18.34 -22.77
CA ILE A 60 -13.41 17.92 -23.14
C ILE A 60 -14.00 18.90 -24.14
N GLN A 61 -14.29 18.46 -25.38
CA GLN A 61 -14.78 19.32 -26.45
C GLN A 61 -16.31 19.25 -26.61
N SER A 62 -16.92 18.13 -26.20
CA SER A 62 -18.36 17.91 -26.30
C SER A 62 -18.79 16.73 -25.42
N VAL A 63 -20.10 16.61 -25.17
CA VAL A 63 -20.68 15.45 -24.50
C VAL A 63 -20.36 14.15 -25.26
N ALA A 64 -20.45 14.18 -26.60
CA ALA A 64 -20.14 13.00 -27.42
C ALA A 64 -18.65 12.60 -27.33
N HIS A 65 -17.74 13.58 -27.25
CA HIS A 65 -16.31 13.32 -27.04
C HIS A 65 -16.06 12.68 -25.66
N LEU A 66 -16.64 13.25 -24.60
CA LEU A 66 -16.56 12.68 -23.24
C LEU A 66 -17.14 11.28 -23.19
N ASP A 67 -18.33 11.07 -23.74
CA ASP A 67 -19.01 9.76 -23.77
C ASP A 67 -18.16 8.70 -24.45
N ARG A 68 -17.49 9.04 -25.55
CA ARG A 68 -16.56 8.15 -26.25
C ARG A 68 -15.37 7.77 -25.35
N ILE A 69 -14.70 8.73 -24.69
CA ILE A 69 -13.56 8.45 -23.82
C ILE A 69 -13.99 7.55 -22.65
N LEU A 70 -15.12 7.84 -22.01
CA LEU A 70 -15.63 7.04 -20.89
C LEU A 70 -16.04 5.62 -21.29
N THR A 71 -16.38 5.41 -22.55
CA THR A 71 -16.82 4.10 -23.08
C THR A 71 -15.66 3.24 -23.58
N MET A 72 -14.75 3.85 -24.34
CA MET A 72 -13.72 3.13 -25.10
C MET A 72 -12.32 3.31 -24.48
N GLY A 73 -12.17 4.28 -23.58
CA GLY A 73 -10.85 4.68 -23.13
C GLY A 73 -10.00 5.32 -24.24
N GLU A 74 -8.70 5.11 -24.16
CA GLU A 74 -7.75 5.61 -25.15
C GLU A 74 -6.63 4.59 -25.38
N ARG A 75 -6.04 4.64 -26.57
CA ARG A 75 -4.91 3.80 -26.94
C ARG A 75 -3.61 4.35 -26.36
N VAL A 76 -2.75 3.46 -25.89
CA VAL A 76 -1.41 3.75 -25.37
C VAL A 76 -0.39 2.77 -25.92
N ASP A 77 0.89 3.17 -25.92
CA ASP A 77 2.00 2.28 -26.22
C ASP A 77 2.36 1.43 -24.98
N GLY A 78 1.99 0.17 -25.03
CA GLY A 78 2.25 -0.79 -23.94
C GLY A 78 3.74 -1.11 -23.75
N SER A 79 4.56 -1.04 -24.81
CA SER A 79 6.01 -1.31 -24.70
C SER A 79 6.75 -0.25 -23.90
N SER A 80 6.21 0.98 -23.87
CA SER A 80 6.70 2.05 -22.99
C SER A 80 6.20 1.97 -21.54
N LEU A 81 5.26 1.05 -21.27
CA LEU A 81 4.62 0.90 -19.95
C LEU A 81 4.94 -0.43 -19.26
N PHE A 82 5.26 -1.47 -20.02
CA PHE A 82 5.46 -2.82 -19.53
C PHE A 82 6.64 -3.49 -20.25
N ASP A 83 7.66 -3.91 -19.51
CA ASP A 83 8.86 -4.56 -20.05
C ASP A 83 8.55 -5.89 -20.77
N VAL A 84 7.41 -6.51 -20.47
CA VAL A 84 6.97 -7.80 -21.07
C VAL A 84 6.09 -7.64 -22.30
N VAL A 85 5.82 -6.41 -22.75
CA VAL A 85 5.04 -6.11 -23.96
C VAL A 85 5.97 -5.82 -25.12
N ASP A 86 5.87 -6.63 -26.19
CA ASP A 86 6.70 -6.48 -27.38
C ASP A 86 6.32 -5.23 -28.19
N ALA A 87 7.34 -4.47 -28.62
CA ALA A 87 7.15 -3.25 -29.41
C ALA A 87 6.46 -3.47 -30.77
N THR A 88 6.48 -4.70 -31.30
CA THR A 88 5.82 -5.05 -32.57
C THR A 88 4.31 -5.28 -32.43
N SER A 89 3.79 -5.37 -31.20
CA SER A 89 2.37 -5.55 -30.85
C SER A 89 2.03 -4.80 -29.56
N SER A 90 2.38 -3.51 -29.51
CA SER A 90 2.38 -2.74 -28.27
C SER A 90 1.11 -1.93 -28.00
N ASP A 91 0.18 -1.83 -28.96
CA ASP A 91 -1.06 -1.07 -28.79
C ASP A 91 -1.93 -1.69 -27.69
N LEU A 92 -2.20 -0.93 -26.64
CA LEU A 92 -3.11 -1.27 -25.54
C LEU A 92 -4.18 -0.20 -25.41
N TYR A 93 -5.29 -0.56 -24.76
CA TYR A 93 -6.30 0.41 -24.33
C TYR A 93 -6.23 0.61 -22.81
N VAL A 94 -6.34 1.88 -22.38
CA VAL A 94 -6.62 2.25 -20.98
C VAL A 94 -8.08 2.65 -20.87
N VAL A 95 -8.86 1.88 -20.10
CA VAL A 95 -10.31 2.06 -19.98
C VAL A 95 -10.68 2.49 -18.58
N PRO A 96 -11.43 3.61 -18.41
CA PRO A 96 -11.72 4.18 -17.10
C PRO A 96 -12.63 3.29 -16.25
N GLN A 97 -12.34 3.22 -14.96
CA GLN A 97 -13.13 2.58 -13.92
C GLN A 97 -13.96 3.65 -13.21
N LEU A 98 -15.21 3.84 -13.59
CA LEU A 98 -16.06 4.98 -13.21
C LEU A 98 -16.18 5.17 -11.69
N ARG A 99 -16.16 4.09 -10.93
CA ARG A 99 -16.20 4.10 -9.45
C ARG A 99 -15.02 4.81 -8.80
N THR A 100 -13.93 5.02 -9.54
CA THR A 100 -12.70 5.66 -9.04
C THR A 100 -12.60 7.13 -9.39
N ALA A 101 -13.66 7.72 -9.97
CA ALA A 101 -13.67 9.12 -10.39
C ALA A 101 -13.58 10.08 -9.21
N PHE A 102 -12.68 11.08 -9.31
CA PHE A 102 -12.52 12.14 -8.32
C PHE A 102 -12.14 13.47 -8.98
N LEU A 103 -12.44 14.58 -8.28
CA LEU A 103 -11.95 15.90 -8.67
C LEU A 103 -10.48 16.05 -8.28
N ASN A 104 -9.64 16.41 -9.25
CA ASN A 104 -8.21 16.65 -9.02
C ASN A 104 -8.02 17.92 -8.16
N PRO A 105 -7.43 17.81 -6.96
CA PRO A 105 -7.29 18.96 -6.07
C PRO A 105 -6.10 19.87 -6.40
N PHE A 106 -5.22 19.46 -7.33
CA PHE A 106 -3.94 20.14 -7.59
C PHE A 106 -3.90 20.89 -8.91
N THR A 107 -4.97 20.86 -9.71
CA THR A 107 -5.03 21.54 -11.01
C THR A 107 -5.71 22.91 -10.90
N ALA A 108 -5.19 23.90 -11.62
CA ALA A 108 -5.78 25.23 -11.69
C ALA A 108 -7.14 25.24 -12.44
N LEU A 109 -7.29 24.34 -13.42
CA LEU A 109 -8.54 24.13 -14.16
C LEU A 109 -9.30 22.97 -13.51
N PRO A 110 -10.63 23.07 -13.33
CA PRO A 110 -11.41 21.93 -12.86
C PRO A 110 -11.16 20.69 -13.72
N THR A 111 -10.69 19.63 -13.12
CA THR A 111 -10.30 18.40 -13.80
C THR A 111 -10.89 17.18 -13.09
N LEU A 112 -11.50 16.30 -13.87
CA LEU A 112 -11.93 14.99 -13.38
C LEU A 112 -10.84 13.97 -13.65
N ASP A 113 -10.40 13.25 -12.63
CA ASP A 113 -9.45 12.15 -12.76
C ASP A 113 -10.16 10.80 -12.54
N ILE A 114 -9.79 9.78 -13.34
CA ILE A 114 -10.36 8.43 -13.23
C ILE A 114 -9.23 7.41 -13.38
N MET A 115 -9.13 6.43 -12.46
CA MET A 115 -8.22 5.29 -12.59
C MET A 115 -8.69 4.35 -13.68
N CYS A 116 -7.75 3.75 -14.42
CA CYS A 116 -8.02 2.91 -15.60
C CYS A 116 -7.41 1.52 -15.45
N GLY A 117 -8.05 0.54 -16.10
CA GLY A 117 -7.47 -0.78 -16.36
C GLY A 117 -6.90 -0.85 -17.78
N PHE A 118 -5.99 -1.83 -18.00
CA PHE A 118 -5.39 -2.10 -19.30
C PHE A 118 -6.08 -3.27 -20.01
N TYR A 119 -6.25 -3.11 -21.32
CA TYR A 119 -6.87 -4.10 -22.20
C TYR A 119 -6.06 -4.25 -23.49
N ASP A 120 -6.04 -5.46 -24.04
CA ASP A 120 -5.43 -5.78 -25.32
C ASP A 120 -6.31 -5.36 -26.51
N VAL A 121 -5.84 -5.62 -27.72
CA VAL A 121 -6.55 -5.26 -28.97
C VAL A 121 -7.85 -6.05 -29.19
N GLU A 122 -8.00 -7.20 -28.54
CA GLU A 122 -9.22 -8.01 -28.54
C GLU A 122 -10.22 -7.59 -27.46
N GLY A 123 -9.84 -6.65 -26.57
CA GLY A 123 -10.65 -6.20 -25.43
C GLY A 123 -10.55 -7.08 -24.19
N ASN A 124 -9.57 -7.98 -24.12
CA ASN A 124 -9.32 -8.74 -22.92
C ASN A 124 -8.46 -7.93 -21.94
N PRO A 125 -8.66 -8.09 -20.61
CA PRO A 125 -7.78 -7.48 -19.63
C PRO A 125 -6.33 -7.94 -19.83
N LEU A 126 -5.37 -6.99 -19.84
CA LEU A 126 -3.95 -7.28 -20.04
C LEU A 126 -3.43 -8.18 -18.88
N VAL A 127 -3.02 -9.39 -19.22
CA VAL A 127 -2.64 -10.42 -18.23
C VAL A 127 -1.44 -10.03 -17.38
N SER A 128 -0.54 -9.17 -17.87
CA SER A 128 0.66 -8.68 -17.16
C SER A 128 0.43 -7.37 -16.39
N ALA A 129 -0.75 -6.73 -16.51
CA ALA A 129 -1.04 -5.52 -15.75
C ALA A 129 -1.13 -5.83 -14.25
N PRO A 130 -0.42 -5.08 -13.37
CA PRO A 130 -0.38 -5.34 -11.93
C PRO A 130 -1.77 -5.40 -11.26
N GLN A 131 -2.69 -4.50 -11.64
CA GLN A 131 -4.06 -4.52 -11.12
C GLN A 131 -4.82 -5.80 -11.54
N GLN A 132 -4.57 -6.29 -12.76
CA GLN A 132 -5.22 -7.50 -13.25
C GLN A 132 -4.66 -8.76 -12.57
N ILE A 133 -3.38 -8.79 -12.25
CA ILE A 133 -2.76 -9.88 -11.47
C ILE A 133 -3.38 -9.93 -10.07
N LEU A 134 -3.49 -8.77 -9.41
CA LEU A 134 -4.12 -8.68 -8.10
C LEU A 134 -5.58 -9.14 -8.12
N ARG A 135 -6.35 -8.75 -9.15
CA ARG A 135 -7.72 -9.20 -9.33
C ARG A 135 -7.80 -10.71 -9.47
N ARG A 136 -6.94 -11.34 -10.32
CA ARG A 136 -6.90 -12.81 -10.45
C ARG A 136 -6.51 -13.52 -9.16
N ALA A 137 -5.59 -12.95 -8.37
CA ALA A 137 -5.23 -13.50 -7.08
C ALA A 137 -6.44 -13.53 -6.13
N GLN A 138 -7.22 -12.45 -6.10
CA GLN A 138 -8.43 -12.35 -5.30
C GLN A 138 -9.52 -13.33 -5.78
N GLU A 139 -9.73 -13.42 -7.11
CA GLU A 139 -10.69 -14.37 -7.72
C GLU A 139 -10.31 -15.83 -7.41
N ALA A 140 -9.01 -16.17 -7.46
CA ALA A 140 -8.51 -17.50 -7.12
C ALA A 140 -8.70 -17.83 -5.63
N LEU A 141 -8.44 -16.89 -4.74
CA LEU A 141 -8.70 -17.04 -3.31
C LEU A 141 -10.19 -17.30 -3.05
N GLU A 142 -11.05 -16.47 -3.64
CA GLU A 142 -12.52 -16.58 -3.45
C GLU A 142 -13.05 -17.89 -4.01
N ALA A 143 -12.59 -18.31 -5.19
CA ALA A 143 -13.03 -19.56 -5.82
C ALA A 143 -12.70 -20.81 -4.99
N GLU A 144 -11.51 -20.85 -4.35
CA GLU A 144 -11.08 -22.02 -3.58
C GLU A 144 -11.57 -22.01 -2.13
N THR A 145 -11.81 -20.83 -1.55
CA THR A 145 -12.05 -20.70 -0.11
C THR A 145 -13.40 -20.08 0.26
N GLY A 146 -14.07 -19.43 -0.68
CA GLY A 146 -15.27 -18.63 -0.42
C GLY A 146 -14.98 -17.36 0.37
N CYS A 147 -13.71 -16.94 0.46
CA CYS A 147 -13.28 -15.77 1.23
C CYS A 147 -12.65 -14.72 0.33
N ARG A 148 -12.76 -13.47 0.73
CA ARG A 148 -12.06 -12.33 0.12
C ARG A 148 -11.08 -11.73 1.10
N LEU A 149 -9.91 -11.31 0.61
CA LEU A 149 -8.94 -10.57 1.39
C LEU A 149 -9.26 -9.08 1.31
N GLU A 150 -9.28 -8.42 2.45
CA GLU A 150 -9.21 -6.97 2.57
C GLU A 150 -7.87 -6.56 3.14
N ALA A 151 -7.40 -5.38 2.74
CA ALA A 151 -6.14 -4.83 3.20
C ALA A 151 -6.27 -3.35 3.54
N LEU A 152 -5.39 -2.88 4.40
CA LEU A 152 -5.05 -1.47 4.60
C LEU A 152 -3.54 -1.33 4.57
N GLY A 153 -3.06 -0.15 4.14
CA GLY A 153 -1.65 0.20 4.20
C GLY A 153 -1.38 1.26 5.28
N GLU A 154 -0.18 1.23 5.82
CA GLU A 154 0.45 2.29 6.60
C GLU A 154 1.58 2.87 5.75
N LEU A 155 1.52 4.16 5.42
CA LEU A 155 2.49 4.81 4.53
C LEU A 155 3.36 5.76 5.34
N GLU A 156 4.60 5.39 5.61
CA GLU A 156 5.61 6.24 6.22
C GLU A 156 6.40 7.01 5.16
N TYR A 157 6.76 8.25 5.48
CA TYR A 157 7.56 9.11 4.60
C TYR A 157 8.29 10.18 5.38
N TYR A 158 9.42 10.66 4.82
CA TYR A 158 10.18 11.78 5.36
C TYR A 158 9.93 13.06 4.57
N LEU A 159 9.76 14.18 5.29
CA LEU A 159 9.71 15.53 4.76
C LEU A 159 11.04 16.26 5.08
N PHE A 160 11.55 16.98 4.09
CA PHE A 160 12.82 17.71 4.17
C PHE A 160 12.55 19.20 3.99
N SER A 161 12.94 20.00 4.96
CA SER A 161 12.75 21.45 4.95
C SER A 161 13.96 22.16 5.51
N PRO A 162 14.10 23.49 5.32
CA PRO A 162 15.02 24.29 6.11
C PRO A 162 14.74 24.13 7.61
N VAL A 163 15.77 24.28 8.43
CA VAL A 163 15.66 24.23 9.89
C VAL A 163 14.73 25.34 10.38
N ASP A 164 13.77 24.99 11.22
CA ASP A 164 12.97 25.93 12.00
C ASP A 164 13.51 25.95 13.43
N GLU A 165 14.12 27.09 13.82
CA GLU A 165 14.73 27.28 15.14
C GLU A 165 13.71 27.42 16.28
N LEU A 166 12.41 27.58 15.94
CA LEU A 166 11.37 27.64 16.94
C LEU A 166 10.85 26.21 17.25
N PHE A 167 10.74 25.90 18.53
CA PHE A 167 10.24 24.61 19.00
C PHE A 167 11.09 23.45 18.40
N GLU A 168 12.36 23.41 18.77
CA GLU A 168 13.29 22.37 18.32
C GLU A 168 12.73 20.95 18.55
N VAL A 169 12.99 20.09 17.57
CA VAL A 169 12.61 18.68 17.66
C VAL A 169 13.69 17.87 18.37
N GLU A 170 13.29 16.97 19.24
CA GLU A 170 14.21 16.03 19.87
C GLU A 170 14.46 14.84 18.94
N GLU A 171 15.74 14.51 18.70
CA GLU A 171 16.14 13.47 17.75
C GLU A 171 15.50 12.10 18.11
N GLN A 172 14.88 11.44 17.11
CA GLN A 172 14.20 10.16 17.22
C GLN A 172 13.07 10.12 18.29
N ARG A 173 12.39 11.25 18.52
CA ARG A 173 11.27 11.36 19.48
C ARG A 173 10.02 12.03 18.89
N GLY A 174 9.81 11.89 17.59
CA GLY A 174 8.67 12.50 16.90
C GLY A 174 7.32 11.83 17.11
N TYR A 175 7.31 10.59 17.63
CA TYR A 175 6.10 9.76 17.67
C TYR A 175 4.92 10.44 18.36
N HIS A 176 3.83 10.67 17.61
CA HIS A 176 2.59 11.33 18.03
C HIS A 176 2.76 12.76 18.55
N GLU A 177 3.90 13.40 18.30
CA GLU A 177 4.07 14.80 18.66
C GLU A 177 3.01 15.69 18.00
N ALA A 178 2.48 16.64 18.77
CA ALA A 178 1.54 17.63 18.28
C ALA A 178 2.27 18.89 17.78
N ALA A 179 1.64 19.66 16.90
CA ALA A 179 2.15 20.98 16.56
C ALA A 179 2.18 21.89 17.80
N PRO A 180 3.22 22.75 17.96
CA PRO A 180 4.25 23.14 16.98
C PRO A 180 5.51 22.26 17.00
N PHE A 181 5.64 21.28 17.88
CA PHE A 181 6.79 20.37 17.91
C PHE A 181 6.75 19.39 16.74
N SER A 182 5.57 18.91 16.34
CA SER A 182 5.40 18.16 15.11
C SER A 182 5.46 19.11 13.91
N LYS A 183 6.62 19.14 13.24
CA LYS A 183 6.79 19.97 12.05
C LYS A 183 5.97 19.42 10.88
N TRP A 184 5.46 20.32 10.06
CA TRP A 184 4.69 19.97 8.85
C TRP A 184 3.41 19.18 9.11
N ALA A 185 2.81 19.33 10.30
CA ALA A 185 1.50 18.73 10.61
C ALA A 185 0.42 19.10 9.59
N GLN A 186 0.51 20.30 8.98
CA GLN A 186 -0.39 20.73 7.91
C GLN A 186 -0.33 19.84 6.67
N VAL A 187 0.85 19.32 6.29
CA VAL A 187 0.99 18.38 5.14
C VAL A 187 0.14 17.13 5.38
N ARG A 188 0.18 16.56 6.60
CA ARG A 188 -0.69 15.44 6.96
C ARG A 188 -2.17 15.79 6.86
N ALA A 189 -2.56 16.94 7.44
CA ALA A 189 -3.96 17.37 7.45
C ALA A 189 -4.50 17.60 6.02
N GLU A 190 -3.71 18.22 5.15
CA GLU A 190 -4.04 18.41 3.74
C GLU A 190 -4.10 17.07 3.00
N ALA A 191 -3.17 16.15 3.26
CA ALA A 191 -3.19 14.80 2.67
C ALA A 191 -4.46 14.04 3.05
N LEU A 192 -4.84 14.00 4.33
CA LEU A 192 -6.09 13.40 4.80
C LEU A 192 -7.31 14.02 4.09
N HIS A 193 -7.35 15.36 4.01
CA HIS A 193 -8.44 16.08 3.36
C HIS A 193 -8.57 15.74 1.87
N HIS A 194 -7.46 15.76 1.13
CA HIS A 194 -7.50 15.47 -0.30
C HIS A 194 -7.79 14.00 -0.59
N LEU A 195 -7.13 13.07 0.10
CA LEU A 195 -7.34 11.63 -0.08
C LEU A 195 -8.79 11.23 0.19
N THR A 196 -9.40 11.72 1.27
CA THR A 196 -10.81 11.42 1.58
C THR A 196 -11.76 11.99 0.54
N ARG A 197 -11.50 13.18 0.01
CA ARG A 197 -12.29 13.78 -1.09
C ARG A 197 -12.10 13.04 -2.42
N MET A 198 -10.98 12.34 -2.62
CA MET A 198 -10.75 11.46 -3.75
C MET A 198 -11.39 10.09 -3.58
N GLY A 199 -12.04 9.81 -2.45
CA GLY A 199 -12.71 8.55 -2.17
C GLY A 199 -11.81 7.49 -1.53
N CYS A 200 -10.62 7.87 -1.04
CA CYS A 200 -9.78 6.99 -0.26
C CYS A 200 -10.32 6.83 1.17
N GLU A 201 -10.24 5.63 1.68
CA GLU A 201 -10.72 5.28 3.02
C GLU A 201 -9.59 5.46 4.04
N VAL A 202 -9.34 6.71 4.45
CA VAL A 202 -8.26 7.07 5.37
C VAL A 202 -8.72 6.94 6.82
N LYS A 203 -7.88 6.40 7.68
CA LYS A 203 -8.14 6.20 9.11
C LYS A 203 -7.65 7.39 9.93
N TYR A 204 -6.36 7.65 9.92
CA TYR A 204 -5.70 8.77 10.58
C TYR A 204 -4.29 9.00 10.02
N ALA A 205 -3.62 10.06 10.51
CA ALA A 205 -2.20 10.28 10.28
C ALA A 205 -1.55 10.88 11.52
N HIS A 206 -0.27 10.63 11.71
CA HIS A 206 0.51 11.14 12.84
C HIS A 206 1.99 11.39 12.45
N ALA A 207 2.72 12.07 13.34
CA ALA A 207 4.16 12.14 13.27
C ALA A 207 4.74 10.79 13.70
N GLU A 208 5.70 10.27 12.95
CA GLU A 208 6.45 9.07 13.29
C GLU A 208 7.73 9.40 14.09
N VAL A 209 8.44 8.35 14.55
CA VAL A 209 9.56 8.47 15.48
C VAL A 209 10.72 9.28 14.88
N GLY A 210 10.92 9.15 13.55
CA GLY A 210 12.07 9.71 12.85
C GLY A 210 12.02 11.23 12.74
N ASN A 211 12.88 11.92 13.50
CA ASN A 211 13.17 13.33 13.28
C ASN A 211 14.63 13.62 13.64
N PHE A 212 15.28 14.44 12.84
CA PHE A 212 16.68 14.83 13.04
C PHE A 212 17.04 16.03 12.16
N VAL A 213 18.21 16.61 12.41
CA VAL A 213 18.76 17.68 11.58
C VAL A 213 20.06 17.17 10.94
N ALA A 214 20.17 17.30 9.63
CA ALA A 214 21.37 16.99 8.88
C ALA A 214 21.55 18.00 7.73
N ASP A 215 22.77 18.39 7.44
CA ASP A 215 23.14 19.29 6.33
C ASP A 215 22.32 20.60 6.27
N GLY A 216 22.00 21.17 7.44
CA GLY A 216 21.18 22.39 7.55
C GLY A 216 19.71 22.19 7.21
N ARG A 217 19.26 20.96 7.12
CA ARG A 217 17.86 20.59 6.86
C ARG A 217 17.25 19.90 8.07
N GLN A 218 16.02 20.22 8.34
CA GLN A 218 15.16 19.48 9.26
C GLN A 218 14.47 18.38 8.51
N ILE A 219 14.56 17.15 9.02
CA ILE A 219 14.06 15.93 8.41
C ILE A 219 13.09 15.30 9.41
N VAL A 220 11.82 15.17 9.04
CA VAL A 220 10.76 14.69 9.94
C VAL A 220 9.93 13.60 9.28
N GLN A 221 9.68 12.52 10.01
CA GLN A 221 8.90 11.39 9.54
C GLN A 221 7.42 11.55 9.88
N GLN A 222 6.58 11.14 8.94
CA GLN A 222 5.13 11.18 9.04
C GLN A 222 4.58 9.83 8.59
N GLU A 223 3.34 9.53 9.02
CA GLU A 223 2.63 8.31 8.62
C GLU A 223 1.16 8.60 8.35
N ILE A 224 0.61 7.93 7.33
CA ILE A 224 -0.82 7.88 7.01
C ILE A 224 -1.28 6.43 7.07
N GLU A 225 -2.29 6.13 7.88
CA GLU A 225 -2.94 4.82 7.99
C GLU A 225 -4.32 4.82 7.35
N PHE A 226 -4.65 3.76 6.61
CA PHE A 226 -5.91 3.61 5.89
C PHE A 226 -6.88 2.68 6.63
N LEU A 227 -8.14 2.64 6.20
CA LEU A 227 -9.13 1.66 6.66
C LEU A 227 -9.08 0.41 5.78
N PRO A 228 -9.44 -0.78 6.33
CA PRO A 228 -9.50 -2.01 5.54
C PRO A 228 -10.53 -1.90 4.42
N THR A 229 -10.10 -2.24 3.20
CA THR A 229 -10.95 -2.28 2.01
C THR A 229 -10.51 -3.41 1.06
N ASP A 230 -11.23 -3.62 -0.04
CA ASP A 230 -10.83 -4.57 -1.08
C ASP A 230 -9.37 -4.35 -1.50
N VAL A 231 -8.60 -5.44 -1.70
CA VAL A 231 -7.15 -5.37 -1.96
C VAL A 231 -6.79 -4.54 -3.18
N THR A 232 -7.63 -4.48 -4.22
CA THR A 232 -7.37 -3.64 -5.40
C THR A 232 -7.53 -2.16 -5.08
N ARG A 233 -8.55 -1.82 -4.30
CA ARG A 233 -8.75 -0.45 -3.80
C ARG A 233 -7.63 -0.05 -2.84
N ALA A 234 -7.22 -0.94 -1.94
CA ALA A 234 -6.10 -0.70 -1.04
C ALA A 234 -4.81 -0.39 -1.80
N ALA A 235 -4.51 -1.13 -2.88
CA ALA A 235 -3.35 -0.86 -3.72
C ALA A 235 -3.43 0.50 -4.42
N ASP A 236 -4.57 0.83 -5.03
CA ASP A 236 -4.80 2.12 -5.70
C ASP A 236 -4.64 3.29 -4.72
N GLN A 237 -5.17 3.17 -3.49
CA GLN A 237 -5.06 4.20 -2.45
C GLN A 237 -3.61 4.50 -2.06
N MET A 238 -2.76 3.48 -1.95
CA MET A 238 -1.34 3.66 -1.62
C MET A 238 -0.58 4.40 -2.73
N VAL A 239 -0.88 4.10 -3.99
CA VAL A 239 -0.28 4.82 -5.13
C VAL A 239 -0.76 6.27 -5.18
N LEU A 240 -2.05 6.51 -4.98
CA LEU A 240 -2.63 7.85 -4.91
C LEU A 240 -2.07 8.65 -3.73
N ALA A 241 -1.88 8.02 -2.57
CA ALA A 241 -1.32 8.68 -1.39
C ALA A 241 0.10 9.20 -1.63
N LYS A 242 0.96 8.40 -2.27
CA LYS A 242 2.31 8.84 -2.63
C LYS A 242 2.28 10.05 -3.57
N TRP A 243 1.39 10.05 -4.55
CA TRP A 243 1.20 11.18 -5.46
C TRP A 243 0.69 12.42 -4.71
N VAL A 244 -0.36 12.29 -3.90
CA VAL A 244 -0.96 13.41 -3.12
C VAL A 244 0.07 14.06 -2.19
N VAL A 245 0.84 13.25 -1.46
CA VAL A 245 1.86 13.77 -0.54
C VAL A 245 2.98 14.52 -1.30
N ARG A 246 3.38 14.04 -2.50
CA ARG A 246 4.35 14.73 -3.36
C ARG A 246 3.82 16.08 -3.86
N GLU A 247 2.58 16.14 -4.31
CA GLU A 247 1.95 17.39 -4.77
C GLU A 247 1.85 18.42 -3.65
N ILE A 248 1.45 18.01 -2.44
CA ILE A 248 1.37 18.88 -1.28
C ILE A 248 2.77 19.37 -0.88
N ALA A 249 3.76 18.48 -0.79
CA ALA A 249 5.14 18.84 -0.45
C ALA A 249 5.69 19.86 -1.47
N HIS A 250 5.47 19.61 -2.77
CA HIS A 250 5.86 20.53 -3.83
C HIS A 250 5.20 21.90 -3.69
N ALA A 251 3.89 21.95 -3.39
CA ALA A 251 3.15 23.19 -3.18
C ALA A 251 3.68 24.00 -1.99
N HIS A 252 4.20 23.34 -0.95
CA HIS A 252 4.84 23.97 0.21
C HIS A 252 6.34 24.28 0.00
N GLY A 253 6.93 23.93 -1.15
CA GLY A 253 8.34 24.15 -1.45
C GLY A 253 9.29 23.29 -0.59
N ILE A 254 8.85 22.11 -0.19
CA ILE A 254 9.63 21.12 0.57
C ILE A 254 9.73 19.82 -0.23
N GLU A 255 10.70 18.99 0.13
CA GLU A 255 10.86 17.67 -0.50
C GLU A 255 10.26 16.56 0.36
N VAL A 256 9.84 15.49 -0.30
CA VAL A 256 9.36 14.26 0.34
C VAL A 256 10.10 13.05 -0.22
N SER A 257 10.38 12.09 0.65
CA SER A 257 10.96 10.81 0.25
C SER A 257 10.21 9.65 0.88
N PHE A 258 9.91 8.65 0.06
CA PHE A 258 9.41 7.33 0.46
C PHE A 258 10.54 6.29 0.49
N SER A 259 11.79 6.74 0.40
CA SER A 259 12.95 5.84 0.45
C SER A 259 12.96 5.05 1.77
N PRO A 260 13.21 3.74 1.70
CA PRO A 260 13.21 2.86 2.89
C PRO A 260 14.19 3.28 3.97
N LYS A 261 15.28 3.93 3.59
CA LYS A 261 16.32 4.43 4.48
C LYS A 261 16.82 5.78 3.99
N ILE A 262 16.87 6.76 4.89
CA ILE A 262 17.31 8.13 4.58
C ILE A 262 18.73 8.38 5.12
N ALA A 263 19.04 7.82 6.29
CA ALA A 263 20.35 7.95 6.90
C ALA A 263 20.66 6.73 7.78
N VAL A 264 21.91 6.36 7.88
CA VAL A 264 22.37 5.29 8.79
C VAL A 264 22.14 5.74 10.24
N GLY A 265 21.65 4.82 11.07
CA GLY A 265 21.37 5.11 12.49
C GLY A 265 20.01 5.77 12.75
N GLN A 266 19.34 6.29 11.73
CA GLN A 266 18.01 6.88 11.85
C GLN A 266 16.93 5.85 11.50
N ALA A 267 15.68 6.06 11.94
CA ALA A 267 14.54 5.21 11.61
C ALA A 267 14.37 5.06 10.09
N GLY A 268 14.01 3.87 9.62
CA GLY A 268 13.62 3.63 8.22
C GLY A 268 12.14 3.94 8.02
N SER A 269 11.72 4.06 6.75
CA SER A 269 10.31 4.19 6.39
C SER A 269 9.75 2.86 5.88
N GLY A 270 8.72 2.36 6.55
CA GLY A 270 7.96 1.19 6.15
C GLY A 270 6.75 1.55 5.28
N MET A 271 6.16 0.51 4.72
CA MET A 271 4.82 0.54 4.17
C MET A 271 4.17 -0.79 4.57
N HIS A 272 3.69 -0.84 5.82
CA HIS A 272 3.13 -2.06 6.36
C HIS A 272 1.75 -2.35 5.78
N PHE A 273 1.41 -3.62 5.63
CA PHE A 273 0.07 -4.02 5.19
C PHE A 273 -0.61 -4.87 6.25
N HIS A 274 -1.73 -4.37 6.73
CA HIS A 274 -2.67 -5.16 7.52
C HIS A 274 -3.66 -5.83 6.61
N THR A 275 -3.96 -7.08 6.87
CA THR A 275 -4.96 -7.84 6.14
C THR A 275 -5.98 -8.46 7.07
N ARG A 276 -7.19 -8.66 6.55
CA ARG A 276 -8.23 -9.48 7.17
C ARG A 276 -8.95 -10.29 6.11
N LEU A 277 -9.53 -11.40 6.51
CA LEU A 277 -10.23 -12.31 5.61
C LEU A 277 -11.74 -12.21 5.86
N MET A 278 -12.48 -11.89 4.82
CA MET A 278 -13.93 -11.70 4.89
C MET A 278 -14.67 -12.86 4.22
N ARG A 279 -15.73 -13.35 4.87
CA ARG A 279 -16.71 -14.26 4.30
C ARG A 279 -18.10 -13.80 4.71
N ASP A 280 -18.98 -13.57 3.75
CA ASP A 280 -20.37 -13.11 3.99
C ASP A 280 -20.44 -11.88 4.92
N GLY A 281 -19.50 -10.94 4.76
CA GLY A 281 -19.40 -9.73 5.58
C GLY A 281 -18.83 -9.94 6.99
N VAL A 282 -18.37 -11.15 7.33
CA VAL A 282 -17.81 -11.48 8.65
C VAL A 282 -16.29 -11.68 8.57
N ASN A 283 -15.56 -11.00 9.46
CA ASN A 283 -14.12 -11.17 9.60
C ASN A 283 -13.80 -12.56 10.18
N GLN A 284 -13.03 -13.35 9.43
CA GLN A 284 -12.67 -14.71 9.79
C GLN A 284 -11.47 -14.80 10.74
N PHE A 285 -10.81 -13.68 11.07
CA PHE A 285 -9.61 -13.66 11.90
C PHE A 285 -9.90 -13.62 13.40
N SER A 286 -11.12 -13.25 13.79
CA SER A 286 -11.52 -13.21 15.20
C SER A 286 -12.77 -14.04 15.46
N GLN A 287 -12.77 -14.78 16.56
CA GLN A 287 -13.94 -15.45 17.10
C GLN A 287 -13.90 -15.39 18.62
N GLY A 288 -14.79 -14.59 19.21
CA GLY A 288 -14.75 -14.37 20.65
C GLY A 288 -13.47 -13.65 21.09
N ALA A 289 -12.73 -14.23 22.04
CA ALA A 289 -11.57 -13.59 22.70
C ALA A 289 -10.21 -13.85 22.02
N GLY A 290 -10.14 -14.48 20.87
CA GLY A 290 -8.85 -14.91 20.31
C GLY A 290 -8.76 -14.92 18.80
N LEU A 291 -7.52 -15.06 18.34
CA LEU A 291 -7.17 -15.30 16.94
C LEU A 291 -7.62 -16.70 16.53
N THR A 292 -8.30 -16.80 15.38
CA THR A 292 -8.80 -18.09 14.87
C THR A 292 -7.67 -18.93 14.26
N ASP A 293 -7.92 -20.24 14.08
CA ASP A 293 -7.03 -21.11 13.31
C ASP A 293 -6.97 -20.68 11.83
N THR A 294 -8.05 -20.11 11.29
CA THR A 294 -8.06 -19.49 9.95
C THR A 294 -6.99 -18.39 9.84
N ALA A 295 -6.93 -17.48 10.80
CA ALA A 295 -5.91 -16.44 10.83
C ALA A 295 -4.49 -17.02 10.96
N ARG A 296 -4.29 -18.02 11.83
CA ARG A 296 -2.99 -18.69 11.97
C ARG A 296 -2.56 -19.42 10.70
N ARG A 297 -3.48 -20.03 9.95
CA ARG A 297 -3.20 -20.62 8.64
C ARG A 297 -2.74 -19.56 7.64
N VAL A 298 -3.42 -18.41 7.58
CA VAL A 298 -3.01 -17.29 6.73
C VAL A 298 -1.62 -16.78 7.13
N ILE A 299 -1.34 -16.64 8.43
CA ILE A 299 0.01 -16.31 8.93
C ILE A 299 1.03 -17.36 8.45
N GLY A 300 0.72 -18.65 8.51
CA GLY A 300 1.59 -19.71 7.99
C GLY A 300 1.92 -19.52 6.52
N GLY A 301 0.93 -19.17 5.70
CA GLY A 301 1.12 -18.84 4.29
C GLY A 301 2.03 -17.61 4.09
N TYR A 302 1.86 -16.55 4.88
CA TYR A 302 2.71 -15.36 4.84
C TYR A 302 4.16 -15.69 5.21
N LEU A 303 4.38 -16.44 6.28
CA LEU A 303 5.73 -16.83 6.73
C LEU A 303 6.44 -17.72 5.71
N THR A 304 5.72 -18.67 5.09
CA THR A 304 6.27 -19.56 4.05
C THR A 304 6.74 -18.78 2.83
N HIS A 305 6.02 -17.70 2.45
CA HIS A 305 6.34 -16.88 1.29
C HIS A 305 7.06 -15.57 1.65
N ALA A 306 7.41 -15.36 2.92
CA ALA A 306 7.98 -14.11 3.40
C ALA A 306 9.21 -13.67 2.60
N ALA A 307 10.13 -14.60 2.32
CA ALA A 307 11.35 -14.30 1.59
C ALA A 307 11.08 -13.92 0.13
N SER A 308 10.15 -14.58 -0.57
CA SER A 308 9.81 -14.26 -1.96
C SER A 308 8.94 -13.00 -2.07
N LEU A 309 8.12 -12.68 -1.07
CA LEU A 309 7.33 -11.45 -1.03
C LEU A 309 8.20 -10.19 -0.98
N THR A 310 9.44 -10.28 -0.45
CA THR A 310 10.38 -9.15 -0.48
C THR A 310 10.73 -8.72 -1.92
N ALA A 311 10.67 -9.63 -2.90
CA ALA A 311 10.87 -9.28 -4.30
C ALA A 311 9.87 -8.23 -4.80
N PHE A 312 8.66 -8.19 -4.26
CA PHE A 312 7.63 -7.21 -4.60
C PHE A 312 7.53 -6.07 -3.58
N GLY A 313 7.91 -6.33 -2.32
CA GLY A 313 7.74 -5.40 -1.20
C GLY A 313 8.98 -4.54 -0.90
N ASN A 314 10.16 -4.95 -1.35
CA ASN A 314 11.47 -4.35 -1.05
C ASN A 314 12.32 -4.35 -2.33
N THR A 315 12.02 -3.43 -3.25
CA THR A 315 12.44 -3.52 -4.66
C THR A 315 13.71 -2.77 -5.00
N VAL A 316 14.40 -2.23 -4.01
CA VAL A 316 15.64 -1.45 -4.18
C VAL A 316 16.69 -1.83 -3.13
N PRO A 317 17.99 -1.68 -3.42
CA PRO A 317 19.07 -2.03 -2.49
C PRO A 317 18.94 -1.35 -1.11
N VAL A 318 18.44 -0.11 -1.06
CA VAL A 318 18.24 0.65 0.18
C VAL A 318 17.20 0.01 1.11
N SER A 319 16.28 -0.82 0.59
CA SER A 319 15.34 -1.61 1.39
C SER A 319 16.06 -2.51 2.40
N PHE A 320 17.17 -3.11 1.98
CA PHE A 320 17.96 -4.03 2.80
C PHE A 320 18.92 -3.33 3.77
N LEU A 321 19.02 -2.00 3.70
CA LEU A 321 19.61 -1.16 4.74
C LEU A 321 18.59 -0.80 5.84
N ARG A 322 17.28 -0.89 5.55
CA ARG A 322 16.20 -0.80 6.54
C ARG A 322 16.01 -2.12 7.27
N LEU A 323 16.00 -3.25 6.55
CA LEU A 323 15.81 -4.59 7.10
C LEU A 323 17.07 -5.08 7.83
N VAL A 324 17.39 -4.43 8.95
CA VAL A 324 18.55 -4.74 9.80
C VAL A 324 18.10 -4.87 11.26
N PRO A 325 18.81 -5.69 12.08
CA PRO A 325 18.45 -5.86 13.49
C PRO A 325 18.46 -4.56 14.27
N HIS A 326 17.55 -4.42 15.24
CA HIS A 326 17.44 -3.30 16.20
C HIS A 326 17.10 -1.92 15.58
N GLN A 327 16.48 -1.88 14.38
CA GLN A 327 16.05 -0.64 13.73
C GLN A 327 14.57 -0.66 13.31
N GLU A 328 13.69 -1.16 14.19
CA GLU A 328 12.23 -1.20 14.03
C GLU A 328 11.72 -1.96 12.80
N ALA A 329 12.60 -2.65 12.07
CA ALA A 329 12.28 -3.47 10.93
C ALA A 329 12.55 -4.95 11.22
N PRO A 330 11.68 -5.87 10.76
CA PRO A 330 11.85 -7.30 10.99
C PRO A 330 12.96 -7.86 10.09
N THR A 331 13.74 -8.80 10.62
CA THR A 331 14.71 -9.58 9.84
C THR A 331 14.41 -11.07 9.89
N ALA A 332 13.83 -11.56 10.98
CA ALA A 332 13.52 -12.95 11.21
C ALA A 332 12.09 -13.31 10.77
N ILE A 333 11.94 -14.48 10.15
CA ILE A 333 10.65 -14.99 9.67
C ILE A 333 9.92 -15.66 10.84
N CYS A 334 9.14 -14.85 11.55
CA CYS A 334 8.35 -15.27 12.71
C CYS A 334 7.14 -14.35 12.90
N TRP A 335 6.23 -14.72 13.82
CA TRP A 335 5.05 -13.92 14.13
C TRP A 335 4.79 -13.87 15.64
N GLY A 336 3.99 -12.90 16.07
CA GLY A 336 3.61 -12.76 17.48
C GLY A 336 2.50 -11.73 17.72
N ASP A 337 1.86 -11.88 18.89
CA ASP A 337 0.81 -10.99 19.34
C ASP A 337 1.42 -9.72 19.95
N ARG A 338 1.00 -8.54 19.46
CA ARG A 338 1.40 -7.21 19.97
C ARG A 338 2.91 -6.99 20.01
N ASN A 339 3.66 -7.78 19.26
CA ASN A 339 5.12 -7.80 19.26
C ASN A 339 5.64 -7.04 18.02
N ARG A 340 6.35 -5.93 18.21
CA ARG A 340 6.91 -5.11 17.12
C ARG A 340 8.24 -5.64 16.56
N SER A 341 8.85 -6.66 17.18
CA SER A 341 10.11 -7.24 16.72
C SER A 341 9.94 -8.36 15.68
N VAL A 342 8.71 -8.81 15.41
CA VAL A 342 8.41 -9.91 14.50
C VAL A 342 8.03 -9.42 13.10
N LEU A 343 8.13 -10.31 12.10
CA LEU A 343 7.75 -10.03 10.72
C LEU A 343 6.25 -9.89 10.53
N VAL A 344 5.49 -10.85 11.08
CA VAL A 344 4.04 -10.84 11.02
C VAL A 344 3.49 -10.56 12.42
N ARG A 345 2.91 -9.39 12.59
CA ARG A 345 2.37 -8.95 13.88
C ARG A 345 0.84 -9.08 13.90
N VAL A 346 0.32 -9.56 15.01
CA VAL A 346 -1.11 -9.48 15.31
C VAL A 346 -1.33 -8.29 16.25
N PRO A 347 -1.87 -7.17 15.75
CA PRO A 347 -2.12 -6.00 16.60
C PRO A 347 -3.23 -6.27 17.61
N LEU A 348 -3.34 -5.42 18.62
CA LEU A 348 -4.43 -5.46 19.58
C LEU A 348 -5.76 -5.21 18.88
N GLY A 349 -6.61 -6.23 18.79
CA GLY A 349 -7.99 -6.09 18.37
C GLY A 349 -8.89 -5.70 19.55
N TRP A 350 -9.90 -4.90 19.30
CA TRP A 350 -10.93 -4.51 20.28
C TRP A 350 -11.93 -5.67 20.47
N GLN A 351 -11.48 -6.76 21.12
CA GLN A 351 -12.28 -7.97 21.30
C GLN A 351 -12.84 -8.05 22.71
N ASN A 352 -14.12 -8.37 22.83
CA ASN A 352 -14.82 -8.59 24.11
C ASN A 352 -14.68 -7.46 25.14
N LEU A 353 -14.52 -6.24 24.69
CA LEU A 353 -14.59 -5.10 25.58
C LEU A 353 -16.05 -4.77 25.86
N ASP A 354 -16.38 -4.68 27.15
CA ASP A 354 -17.60 -4.02 27.57
C ASP A 354 -17.47 -2.49 27.38
N ASP A 355 -18.54 -1.77 27.53
CA ASP A 355 -18.55 -0.32 27.38
C ASP A 355 -17.90 0.43 28.59
N ARG A 356 -17.20 -0.30 29.49
CA ARG A 356 -16.62 0.27 30.71
C ARG A 356 -15.64 1.41 30.44
N MET A 357 -14.74 1.23 29.46
CA MET A 357 -13.77 2.28 29.10
C MET A 357 -14.47 3.52 28.54
N PHE A 358 -15.49 3.32 27.70
CA PHE A 358 -16.29 4.41 27.14
C PHE A 358 -17.01 5.18 28.26
N ARG A 359 -17.65 4.49 29.21
CA ARG A 359 -18.37 5.11 30.34
C ARG A 359 -17.43 5.77 31.35
N ASP A 360 -16.23 5.21 31.57
CA ASP A 360 -15.22 5.84 32.42
C ASP A 360 -14.76 7.18 31.84
N ALA A 361 -14.51 7.22 30.53
CA ALA A 361 -14.13 8.44 29.83
C ALA A 361 -15.30 9.44 29.64
N ASN A 362 -16.55 8.96 29.55
CA ASN A 362 -17.74 9.73 29.25
C ASN A 362 -18.87 9.43 30.26
N PRO A 363 -18.75 9.87 31.53
CA PRO A 363 -19.65 9.43 32.61
C PRO A 363 -21.10 9.88 32.47
N VAL A 364 -21.42 10.83 31.56
CA VAL A 364 -22.79 11.31 31.31
C VAL A 364 -23.49 10.58 30.15
N GLU A 365 -22.76 9.77 29.38
CA GLU A 365 -23.33 9.05 28.25
C GLU A 365 -24.07 7.77 28.71
N PRO A 366 -25.17 7.41 28.02
CA PRO A 366 -25.83 6.13 28.28
C PRO A 366 -24.91 4.97 27.88
N ALA A 367 -25.20 3.79 28.45
CA ALA A 367 -24.50 2.56 28.09
C ALA A 367 -24.63 2.30 26.59
N VAL A 368 -23.50 2.11 25.89
CA VAL A 368 -23.48 1.64 24.50
C VAL A 368 -23.53 0.11 24.48
N GLY A 369 -24.28 -0.45 23.54
CA GLY A 369 -24.24 -1.89 23.27
C GLY A 369 -22.83 -2.35 22.91
N GLY A 370 -22.61 -3.67 22.90
CA GLY A 370 -21.27 -4.25 22.70
C GLY A 370 -20.47 -3.57 21.57
N LEU A 371 -19.19 -3.36 21.86
CA LEU A 371 -18.27 -2.77 20.87
C LEU A 371 -18.07 -3.72 19.69
N PRO A 372 -17.89 -3.19 18.47
CA PRO A 372 -17.60 -4.02 17.31
C PRO A 372 -16.38 -4.92 17.54
N SER A 373 -16.50 -6.21 17.25
CA SER A 373 -15.41 -7.20 17.44
C SER A 373 -14.71 -7.59 16.14
N ASP A 374 -14.95 -6.86 15.05
CA ASP A 374 -14.53 -7.21 13.69
C ASP A 374 -13.24 -6.52 13.21
N SER A 375 -12.55 -5.81 14.09
CA SER A 375 -11.36 -5.01 13.76
C SER A 375 -10.03 -5.79 13.72
N GLN A 376 -10.03 -7.10 13.98
CA GLN A 376 -8.80 -7.88 14.01
C GLN A 376 -8.17 -8.00 12.63
N THR A 377 -6.89 -7.64 12.53
CA THR A 377 -6.05 -7.79 11.35
C THR A 377 -4.78 -8.58 11.66
N VAL A 378 -4.03 -8.91 10.61
CA VAL A 378 -2.67 -9.43 10.65
C VAL A 378 -1.80 -8.49 9.82
N GLU A 379 -0.69 -8.03 10.38
CA GLU A 379 0.21 -7.03 9.81
C GLU A 379 1.48 -7.69 9.24
N LEU A 380 1.78 -7.46 7.97
CA LEU A 380 3.06 -7.78 7.34
C LEU A 380 3.96 -6.54 7.36
N ARG A 381 5.13 -6.63 8.01
CA ARG A 381 5.97 -5.47 8.36
C ARG A 381 7.22 -5.28 7.51
N SER A 382 7.55 -6.21 6.62
CA SER A 382 8.74 -6.09 5.76
C SER A 382 8.61 -5.04 4.65
N PRO A 383 7.46 -4.81 3.99
CA PRO A 383 7.39 -3.91 2.85
C PRO A 383 7.75 -2.46 3.20
N ASP A 384 8.15 -1.71 2.18
CA ASP A 384 8.52 -0.30 2.28
C ASP A 384 8.02 0.53 1.09
N GLY A 385 8.34 1.81 1.07
CA GLY A 385 7.87 2.75 0.05
C GLY A 385 8.29 2.41 -1.38
N SER A 386 9.26 1.50 -1.59
CA SER A 386 9.66 1.04 -2.92
C SER A 386 8.74 -0.02 -3.53
N ALA A 387 7.83 -0.60 -2.74
CA ALA A 387 7.03 -1.74 -3.15
C ALA A 387 6.22 -1.49 -4.42
N ALA A 388 6.19 -2.51 -5.29
CA ALA A 388 5.22 -2.63 -6.38
C ALA A 388 3.88 -3.09 -5.79
N VAL A 389 3.09 -2.15 -5.29
CA VAL A 389 1.98 -2.39 -4.35
C VAL A 389 0.99 -3.44 -4.85
N HIS A 390 0.56 -3.35 -6.12
CA HIS A 390 -0.39 -4.31 -6.70
C HIS A 390 0.20 -5.72 -6.78
N LEU A 391 1.48 -5.86 -7.17
CA LEU A 391 2.16 -7.16 -7.22
C LEU A 391 2.39 -7.72 -5.83
N LEU A 392 2.76 -6.88 -4.87
CA LEU A 392 2.91 -7.26 -3.48
C LEU A 392 1.59 -7.81 -2.90
N LEU A 393 0.49 -7.06 -3.03
CA LEU A 393 -0.81 -7.50 -2.52
C LEU A 393 -1.33 -8.73 -3.28
N ALA A 394 -1.01 -8.90 -4.57
CA ALA A 394 -1.28 -10.14 -5.29
C ALA A 394 -0.51 -11.31 -4.67
N GLY A 395 0.77 -11.16 -4.39
CA GLY A 395 1.60 -12.16 -3.72
C GLY A 395 1.10 -12.50 -2.32
N VAL A 396 0.71 -11.49 -1.52
CA VAL A 396 0.09 -11.65 -0.19
C VAL A 396 -1.22 -12.43 -0.30
N THR A 397 -2.05 -12.15 -1.32
CA THR A 397 -3.30 -12.89 -1.56
C THR A 397 -3.05 -14.34 -1.95
N VAL A 398 -2.03 -14.61 -2.79
CA VAL A 398 -1.59 -15.98 -3.11
C VAL A 398 -1.12 -16.71 -1.85
N ALA A 399 -0.32 -16.06 -1.01
CA ALA A 399 0.17 -16.64 0.25
C ALA A 399 -0.98 -16.93 1.22
N ALA A 400 -1.98 -16.04 1.32
CA ALA A 400 -3.20 -16.27 2.10
C ALA A 400 -3.99 -17.49 1.60
N ARG A 401 -4.16 -17.63 0.28
CA ARG A 401 -4.81 -18.78 -0.36
C ARG A 401 -4.11 -20.09 0.00
N ILE A 402 -2.78 -20.15 -0.13
CA ILE A 402 -1.97 -21.33 0.22
C ILE A 402 -2.10 -21.61 1.72
N GLY A 403 -2.06 -20.57 2.57
CA GLY A 403 -2.29 -20.70 3.99
C GLY A 403 -3.58 -21.44 4.34
N LEU A 404 -4.65 -21.20 3.58
CA LEU A 404 -5.96 -21.81 3.80
C LEU A 404 -6.10 -23.21 3.18
N THR A 405 -5.45 -23.47 2.05
CA THR A 405 -5.60 -24.72 1.29
C THR A 405 -4.58 -25.80 1.68
N ASP A 406 -3.43 -25.44 2.21
CA ASP A 406 -2.43 -26.36 2.72
C ASP A 406 -2.65 -26.65 4.21
N SER A 407 -2.86 -27.93 4.55
CA SER A 407 -3.12 -28.37 5.92
C SER A 407 -1.92 -28.16 6.88
N ALA A 408 -0.69 -28.12 6.37
CA ALA A 408 0.53 -27.95 7.17
C ALA A 408 0.71 -26.52 7.72
N MET A 409 0.02 -25.54 7.15
CA MET A 409 0.26 -24.13 7.47
C MET A 409 -0.09 -23.74 8.91
N LEU A 410 -1.03 -24.44 9.54
CA LEU A 410 -1.37 -24.19 10.95
C LEU A 410 -0.22 -24.59 11.88
N GLU A 411 0.36 -25.76 11.67
CA GLU A 411 1.49 -26.26 12.45
C GLU A 411 2.72 -25.39 12.20
N TYR A 412 3.01 -25.07 10.95
CA TYR A 412 4.09 -24.18 10.53
C TYR A 412 4.02 -22.81 11.23
N ALA A 413 2.83 -22.21 11.34
CA ALA A 413 2.61 -20.97 12.06
C ALA A 413 2.87 -21.15 13.57
N ASN A 414 2.34 -22.21 14.18
CA ASN A 414 2.48 -22.44 15.62
C ASN A 414 3.95 -22.61 16.04
N GLU A 415 4.78 -23.26 15.21
CA GLU A 415 6.22 -23.43 15.45
C GLU A 415 7.02 -22.12 15.42
N ARG A 416 6.51 -21.10 14.71
CA ARG A 416 7.17 -19.79 14.49
C ARG A 416 6.57 -18.66 15.31
N TYR A 417 5.77 -19.00 16.32
CA TYR A 417 5.25 -18.02 17.27
C TYR A 417 6.33 -17.56 18.24
N VAL A 418 6.46 -16.25 18.41
CA VAL A 418 7.45 -15.62 19.29
C VAL A 418 6.76 -14.63 20.23
N SER A 419 6.85 -14.90 21.55
CA SER A 419 6.31 -14.02 22.60
C SER A 419 7.30 -12.97 23.11
N GLY A 420 8.59 -13.15 22.83
CA GLY A 420 9.68 -12.27 23.26
C GLY A 420 10.27 -11.45 22.11
N ASP A 421 11.41 -10.82 22.36
CA ASP A 421 12.13 -10.05 21.34
C ASP A 421 12.78 -10.99 20.31
N ALA A 422 12.26 -10.98 19.09
CA ALA A 422 12.72 -11.85 18.01
C ALA A 422 14.19 -11.62 17.62
N SER A 423 14.71 -10.40 17.79
CA SER A 423 16.10 -10.06 17.49
C SER A 423 17.13 -10.77 18.38
N LYS A 424 16.69 -11.29 19.53
CA LYS A 424 17.53 -12.03 20.50
C LYS A 424 17.48 -13.53 20.32
N LEU A 425 16.67 -14.03 19.39
CA LEU A 425 16.52 -15.46 19.15
C LEU A 425 17.46 -15.93 18.04
N SER A 426 18.09 -17.06 18.24
CA SER A 426 18.91 -17.75 17.23
C SER A 426 18.12 -18.88 16.56
N GLY A 427 18.43 -19.19 15.31
CA GLY A 427 17.85 -20.33 14.60
C GLY A 427 16.53 -20.04 13.86
N LEU A 428 16.07 -18.80 13.83
CA LEU A 428 14.97 -18.39 12.98
C LEU A 428 15.46 -18.16 11.54
N ASP A 429 14.65 -18.57 10.56
CA ASP A 429 14.89 -18.24 9.15
C ASP A 429 14.92 -16.70 9.00
N GLN A 430 15.75 -16.21 8.07
CA GLN A 430 15.93 -14.78 7.85
C GLN A 430 15.34 -14.35 6.50
N LEU A 431 14.92 -13.08 6.43
CA LEU A 431 14.58 -12.44 5.17
C LEU A 431 15.83 -12.27 4.29
N PRO A 432 15.67 -12.15 2.97
CA PRO A 432 16.76 -11.79 2.05
C PRO A 432 17.50 -10.53 2.50
N VAL A 433 18.76 -10.42 2.09
CA VAL A 433 19.63 -9.27 2.41
C VAL A 433 19.96 -8.41 1.20
N SER A 434 19.43 -8.80 0.03
CA SER A 434 19.60 -8.07 -1.23
C SER A 434 18.43 -8.30 -2.18
N CYS A 435 18.27 -7.43 -3.18
CA CYS A 435 17.31 -7.61 -4.27
C CYS A 435 17.58 -8.89 -5.06
N ALA A 436 18.84 -9.21 -5.30
CA ALA A 436 19.24 -10.42 -6.01
C ALA A 436 18.84 -11.69 -5.24
N GLU A 437 19.04 -11.73 -3.91
CA GLU A 437 18.56 -12.85 -3.10
C GLU A 437 17.03 -12.94 -3.12
N ALA A 438 16.32 -11.82 -3.00
CA ALA A 438 14.86 -11.76 -3.08
C ALA A 438 14.36 -12.33 -4.42
N ALA A 439 15.02 -11.99 -5.54
CA ALA A 439 14.73 -12.55 -6.87
C ALA A 439 14.92 -14.07 -6.90
N GLY A 440 16.02 -14.58 -6.32
CA GLY A 440 16.28 -16.02 -6.21
C GLY A 440 15.20 -16.75 -5.42
N ARG A 441 14.70 -16.14 -4.32
CA ARG A 441 13.58 -16.69 -3.52
C ARG A 441 12.25 -16.68 -4.30
N LEU A 442 11.99 -15.63 -5.09
CA LEU A 442 10.82 -15.56 -5.96
C LEU A 442 10.85 -16.69 -7.01
N LEU A 443 11.97 -16.85 -7.71
CA LEU A 443 12.13 -17.92 -8.72
C LEU A 443 12.01 -19.32 -8.11
N ALA A 444 12.53 -19.54 -6.90
CA ALA A 444 12.40 -20.81 -6.20
C ALA A 444 10.96 -21.17 -5.81
N GLN A 445 10.09 -20.18 -5.66
CA GLN A 445 8.67 -20.36 -5.29
C GLN A 445 7.70 -19.98 -6.43
N ARG A 446 8.20 -19.84 -7.68
CA ARG A 446 7.39 -19.37 -8.81
C ARG A 446 6.11 -20.16 -9.04
N GLU A 447 6.14 -21.49 -8.82
CA GLU A 447 4.97 -22.36 -8.98
C GLU A 447 3.78 -21.91 -8.12
N SER A 448 4.04 -21.38 -6.92
CA SER A 448 3.00 -20.84 -6.04
C SER A 448 2.29 -19.62 -6.64
N TYR A 449 3.06 -18.73 -7.28
CA TYR A 449 2.57 -17.49 -7.88
C TYR A 449 1.91 -17.72 -9.25
N GLU A 450 2.45 -18.63 -10.04
CA GLU A 450 1.95 -18.99 -11.38
C GLU A 450 0.70 -19.89 -11.31
N ALA A 451 0.49 -20.58 -10.20
CA ALA A 451 -0.67 -21.44 -10.00
C ALA A 451 -1.98 -20.71 -10.31
N LEU A 452 -2.93 -21.43 -10.91
CA LEU A 452 -4.24 -20.91 -11.34
C LEU A 452 -4.14 -19.72 -12.33
N GLY A 453 -2.97 -19.52 -12.96
CA GLY A 453 -2.73 -18.45 -13.93
C GLY A 453 -2.71 -17.06 -13.29
N VAL A 454 -2.40 -16.93 -11.99
CA VAL A 454 -2.40 -15.63 -11.29
C VAL A 454 -1.29 -14.74 -11.81
N PHE A 455 -0.02 -15.15 -11.69
CA PHE A 455 1.12 -14.44 -12.26
C PHE A 455 1.54 -15.06 -13.60
N PRO A 456 1.69 -14.28 -14.67
CA PRO A 456 2.32 -14.79 -15.89
C PRO A 456 3.79 -15.13 -15.65
N SER A 457 4.27 -16.27 -16.20
CA SER A 457 5.68 -16.69 -16.08
C SER A 457 6.64 -15.62 -16.60
N SER A 458 6.31 -14.97 -17.73
CA SER A 458 7.12 -13.90 -18.30
C SER A 458 7.30 -12.70 -17.37
N LEU A 459 6.29 -12.39 -16.55
CA LEU A 459 6.42 -11.33 -15.55
C LEU A 459 7.34 -11.73 -14.41
N ILE A 460 7.23 -12.98 -13.91
CA ILE A 460 8.12 -13.47 -12.85
C ILE A 460 9.57 -13.43 -13.31
N ASP A 461 9.84 -13.88 -14.55
CA ASP A 461 11.18 -13.86 -15.13
C ASP A 461 11.72 -12.43 -15.27
N SER A 462 10.98 -11.56 -15.94
CA SER A 462 11.37 -10.15 -16.14
C SER A 462 11.55 -9.41 -14.81
N TRP A 463 10.68 -9.65 -13.83
CA TRP A 463 10.79 -9.02 -12.52
C TRP A 463 12.03 -9.48 -11.75
N ALA A 464 12.36 -10.78 -11.79
CA ALA A 464 13.56 -11.33 -11.19
C ALA A 464 14.84 -10.79 -11.87
N GLU A 465 14.86 -10.73 -13.20
CA GLU A 465 15.96 -10.14 -13.98
C GLU A 465 16.20 -8.67 -13.60
N ARG A 466 15.12 -7.88 -13.47
CA ARG A 466 15.21 -6.48 -13.05
C ARG A 466 15.84 -6.33 -11.66
N LEU A 467 15.47 -7.19 -10.70
CA LEU A 467 16.03 -7.15 -9.35
C LEU A 467 17.50 -7.55 -9.32
N VAL A 468 17.88 -8.60 -10.06
CA VAL A 468 19.28 -9.05 -10.19
C VAL A 468 20.14 -7.98 -10.87
N ALA A 469 19.60 -7.25 -11.85
CA ALA A 469 20.31 -6.19 -12.55
C ALA A 469 20.69 -4.98 -11.66
N LEU A 470 20.17 -4.92 -10.43
CA LEU A 470 20.57 -3.90 -9.45
C LEU A 470 21.97 -4.15 -8.88
N GLY A 471 22.49 -5.40 -8.94
CA GLY A 471 23.86 -5.76 -8.59
C GLY A 471 24.20 -5.48 -7.13
N ASP A 472 23.35 -5.93 -6.20
CA ASP A 472 23.44 -5.59 -4.77
C ASP A 472 23.79 -6.80 -3.87
N GLU A 473 24.29 -7.90 -4.47
CA GLU A 473 24.61 -9.14 -3.75
C GLU A 473 25.64 -8.90 -2.64
N ASP A 474 26.68 -8.10 -2.95
CA ASP A 474 27.81 -7.82 -2.05
C ASP A 474 27.69 -6.46 -1.34
N LEU A 475 26.52 -5.82 -1.41
CA LEU A 475 26.30 -4.43 -0.96
C LEU A 475 26.77 -4.20 0.49
N ARG A 476 26.49 -5.12 1.41
CA ARG A 476 26.89 -4.99 2.82
C ARG A 476 28.40 -5.02 2.99
N GLU A 477 29.11 -5.86 2.23
CA GLU A 477 30.57 -5.92 2.22
C GLU A 477 31.16 -4.65 1.58
N GLU A 478 30.58 -4.19 0.49
CA GLU A 478 31.00 -2.98 -0.20
C GLU A 478 30.87 -1.72 0.66
N ILE A 479 29.80 -1.63 1.47
CA ILE A 479 29.65 -0.56 2.46
C ILE A 479 30.67 -0.71 3.58
N ALA A 480 30.87 -1.93 4.11
CA ALA A 480 31.83 -2.18 5.19
C ALA A 480 33.29 -1.84 4.76
N ASP A 481 33.63 -2.10 3.50
CA ASP A 481 34.92 -1.79 2.90
C ASP A 481 35.05 -0.33 2.42
N ALA A 482 34.01 0.50 2.63
CA ALA A 482 33.90 1.89 2.14
C ALA A 482 34.05 2.02 0.60
N ARG A 483 33.72 0.97 -0.15
CA ARG A 483 33.68 1.00 -1.62
C ARG A 483 32.45 1.73 -2.17
N ILE A 484 31.35 1.70 -1.41
CA ILE A 484 30.12 2.47 -1.67
C ILE A 484 29.82 3.33 -0.46
N GLN A 485 29.52 4.61 -0.70
CA GLN A 485 29.02 5.50 0.34
C GLN A 485 27.50 5.34 0.44
N VAL A 486 27.00 5.19 1.66
CA VAL A 486 25.55 4.99 1.89
C VAL A 486 24.76 6.20 1.42
N GLU A 487 25.31 7.39 1.58
CA GLU A 487 24.70 8.66 1.17
C GLU A 487 24.45 8.70 -0.35
N ASP A 488 25.38 8.22 -1.16
CA ASP A 488 25.24 8.15 -2.63
C ASP A 488 24.15 7.15 -3.03
N LEU A 489 24.06 6.03 -2.30
CA LEU A 489 23.04 5.03 -2.52
C LEU A 489 21.65 5.58 -2.16
N VAL A 490 21.52 6.24 -1.00
CA VAL A 490 20.28 6.89 -0.56
C VAL A 490 19.83 7.97 -1.55
N ALA A 491 20.78 8.81 -2.02
CA ALA A 491 20.48 9.86 -3.01
C ALA A 491 19.94 9.29 -4.32
N ARG A 492 20.46 8.14 -4.79
CA ARG A 492 19.98 7.46 -6.00
C ARG A 492 18.51 7.03 -5.90
N TYR A 493 18.08 6.59 -4.73
CA TYR A 493 16.73 6.08 -4.48
C TYR A 493 15.85 7.05 -3.69
N PHE A 494 16.24 8.32 -3.61
CA PHE A 494 15.50 9.34 -2.83
C PHE A 494 14.04 9.51 -3.31
N HIS A 495 13.81 9.44 -4.63
CA HIS A 495 12.49 9.62 -5.24
C HIS A 495 11.80 8.30 -5.61
N ILE A 496 12.19 7.18 -4.98
CA ILE A 496 11.54 5.89 -5.22
C ILE A 496 10.08 5.86 -4.75
N GLY A 497 9.24 5.06 -5.39
CA GLY A 497 7.84 4.84 -5.01
C GLY A 497 6.80 5.61 -5.80
#